data_4bc414e4daf827760be2ef0aae0b6e9a
#
_entry.id   4bc414e4daf827760be2ef0aae0b6e9a
#
_cell.length_a   1.000
_cell.length_b   1.000
_cell.length_c   1.000
_cell.angle_alpha   90.00
_cell.angle_beta   90.00
_cell.angle_gamma   90.00
#
_symmetry.space_group_name_H-M   'P 1'
#
loop_
_entity.id
_entity.type
_entity.pdbx_description
1 polymer ?
#
loop_
_entity_poly.entity_id
_entity_poly.type
_entity_poly.pdbx_seq_one_letter_code
_entity_poly.pdbx_strand_id
1 'polypeptide(L)'
;MLRVGVIGTGGIGRAHVERIATCIPDAKVVAVNDISEESALAVAGQYGIRCEKDPHALIGAKDVDAVIVTTWDRTHEEFVVSAIRAGKHVFCEKPLSNTSQGCRNIMDAEIAGGKRLLMVGFMRRYDKGYRQMKAAIEAQKLGEPLLVHAQHRNAAPTGEKHTTEMSVNGALVHEFDITRWLVNDEYETAQLICPKSTKNADKDLIDPQMVILRTKSGIHIDLEIYMNCRYGYDIQ
;
A
#
# COMPACT_ATOMS: atom_id res chain seq x y z
N MET A 1 -17.81 18.59 4.08
CA MET A 1 -16.36 18.49 4.39
C MET A 1 -16.15 17.20 5.18
N LEU A 2 -15.37 16.26 4.62
CA LEU A 2 -15.07 14.96 5.22
C LEU A 2 -14.12 15.14 6.43
N ARG A 3 -14.47 14.55 7.57
CA ARG A 3 -13.68 14.63 8.80
C ARG A 3 -12.84 13.37 8.95
N VAL A 4 -11.52 13.53 8.92
CA VAL A 4 -10.57 12.42 8.83
C VAL A 4 -9.80 12.27 10.14
N GLY A 5 -9.74 11.04 10.65
CA GLY A 5 -8.81 10.64 11.69
C GLY A 5 -7.60 9.93 11.08
N VAL A 6 -6.41 10.17 11.57
CA VAL A 6 -5.18 9.52 11.07
C VAL A 6 -4.54 8.72 12.20
N ILE A 7 -4.33 7.43 11.97
CA ILE A 7 -3.64 6.52 12.89
C ILE A 7 -2.26 6.21 12.30
N GLY A 8 -1.21 6.64 12.98
CA GLY A 8 0.16 6.65 12.51
C GLY A 8 0.59 8.01 11.99
N THR A 9 1.53 8.67 12.67
CA THR A 9 2.09 9.98 12.31
C THR A 9 3.57 9.89 11.91
N GLY A 10 3.99 8.72 11.41
CA GLY A 10 5.28 8.55 10.75
C GLY A 10 5.38 9.34 9.45
N GLY A 11 6.43 9.10 8.65
CA GLY A 11 6.67 9.85 7.41
C GLY A 11 5.47 9.91 6.47
N ILE A 12 4.83 8.77 6.19
CA ILE A 12 3.66 8.71 5.29
C ILE A 12 2.41 9.34 5.93
N GLY A 13 2.17 9.09 7.23
CA GLY A 13 1.03 9.68 7.92
C GLY A 13 1.09 11.21 7.93
N ARG A 14 2.26 11.79 8.22
CA ARG A 14 2.49 13.25 8.14
C ARG A 14 2.24 13.78 6.73
N ALA A 15 2.71 13.08 5.70
CA ALA A 15 2.48 13.48 4.32
C ALA A 15 0.99 13.46 3.94
N HIS A 16 0.20 12.51 4.47
CA HIS A 16 -1.25 12.50 4.29
C HIS A 16 -1.93 13.66 5.03
N VAL A 17 -1.55 13.95 6.28
CA VAL A 17 -2.06 15.10 7.04
C VAL A 17 -1.79 16.40 6.29
N GLU A 18 -0.56 16.62 5.86
CA GLU A 18 -0.15 17.81 5.09
C GLU A 18 -0.94 17.93 3.79
N ARG A 19 -1.05 16.84 3.02
CA ARG A 19 -1.79 16.85 1.75
C ARG A 19 -3.27 17.17 1.94
N ILE A 20 -3.90 16.63 2.98
CA ILE A 20 -5.30 16.96 3.29
C ILE A 20 -5.41 18.43 3.69
N ALA A 21 -4.51 18.93 4.53
CA ALA A 21 -4.55 20.31 5.01
C ALA A 21 -4.31 21.35 3.90
N THR A 22 -3.50 21.00 2.88
CA THR A 22 -3.04 21.99 1.87
C THR A 22 -3.67 21.81 0.49
N CYS A 23 -4.09 20.58 0.12
CA CYS A 23 -4.47 20.26 -1.26
C CYS A 23 -5.89 19.72 -1.41
N ILE A 24 -6.60 19.36 -0.32
CA ILE A 24 -7.92 18.71 -0.41
C ILE A 24 -8.97 19.59 0.31
N PRO A 25 -9.66 20.49 -0.41
CA PRO A 25 -10.56 21.48 0.23
C PRO A 25 -11.79 20.84 0.88
N ASP A 26 -12.23 19.67 0.43
CA ASP A 26 -13.45 19.01 0.92
C ASP A 26 -13.20 18.02 2.07
N ALA A 27 -11.95 17.94 2.59
CA ALA A 27 -11.59 17.13 3.72
C ALA A 27 -10.78 17.92 4.74
N LYS A 28 -10.85 17.50 6.00
CA LYS A 28 -10.00 18.01 7.08
C LYS A 28 -9.60 16.90 8.02
N VAL A 29 -8.38 16.92 8.50
CA VAL A 29 -7.96 16.07 9.62
C VAL A 29 -8.52 16.68 10.91
N VAL A 30 -9.16 15.87 11.73
CA VAL A 30 -9.75 16.29 13.02
C VAL A 30 -9.07 15.67 14.22
N ALA A 31 -8.44 14.51 14.03
CA ALA A 31 -7.74 13.79 15.07
C ALA A 31 -6.56 13.00 14.51
N VAL A 32 -5.51 12.86 15.30
CA VAL A 32 -4.37 11.98 15.02
C VAL A 32 -4.07 11.11 16.23
N ASN A 33 -3.51 9.93 15.97
CA ASN A 33 -3.00 9.01 16.97
C ASN A 33 -1.67 8.44 16.47
N ASP A 34 -0.77 8.14 17.37
CA ASP A 34 0.46 7.37 17.13
C ASP A 34 0.87 6.65 18.42
N ILE A 35 1.59 5.53 18.29
CA ILE A 35 2.19 4.85 19.44
C ILE A 35 3.23 5.75 20.12
N SER A 36 3.90 6.63 19.37
CA SER A 36 4.72 7.72 19.90
C SER A 36 3.83 8.94 20.16
N GLU A 37 3.48 9.15 21.43
CA GLU A 37 2.70 10.32 21.86
C GLU A 37 3.38 11.63 21.42
N GLU A 38 4.71 11.69 21.47
CA GLU A 38 5.49 12.85 21.02
C GLU A 38 5.25 13.14 19.54
N SER A 39 5.29 12.11 18.68
CA SER A 39 5.03 12.24 17.24
C SER A 39 3.61 12.74 16.97
N ALA A 40 2.62 12.16 17.67
CA ALA A 40 1.22 12.57 17.53
C ALA A 40 0.99 14.01 17.99
N LEU A 41 1.55 14.40 19.14
CA LEU A 41 1.44 15.77 19.67
C LEU A 41 2.11 16.82 18.77
N ALA A 42 3.26 16.48 18.17
CA ALA A 42 3.94 17.37 17.22
C ALA A 42 3.06 17.67 16.00
N VAL A 43 2.43 16.65 15.41
CA VAL A 43 1.51 16.83 14.29
C VAL A 43 0.24 17.54 14.72
N ALA A 44 -0.34 17.17 15.87
CA ALA A 44 -1.53 17.80 16.39
C ALA A 44 -1.32 19.31 16.63
N GLY A 45 -0.18 19.69 17.23
CA GLY A 45 0.16 21.10 17.46
C GLY A 45 0.41 21.89 16.18
N GLN A 46 1.07 21.27 15.18
CA GLN A 46 1.35 21.93 13.90
C GLN A 46 0.08 22.30 13.13
N TYR A 47 -0.95 21.46 13.18
CA TYR A 47 -2.18 21.65 12.40
C TYR A 47 -3.41 22.07 13.24
N GLY A 48 -3.25 22.25 14.56
CA GLY A 48 -4.35 22.62 15.46
C GLY A 48 -5.45 21.56 15.56
N ILE A 49 -5.07 20.28 15.53
CA ILE A 49 -5.98 19.13 15.55
C ILE A 49 -5.85 18.34 16.85
N ARG A 50 -6.85 17.50 17.18
CA ARG A 50 -6.86 16.71 18.39
C ARG A 50 -5.82 15.58 18.32
N CYS A 51 -5.04 15.40 19.40
CA CYS A 51 -4.27 14.19 19.64
C CYS A 51 -5.13 13.23 20.47
N GLU A 52 -5.38 12.04 19.93
CA GLU A 52 -6.12 10.98 20.61
C GLU A 52 -5.15 9.89 21.06
N LYS A 53 -5.19 9.51 22.34
CA LYS A 53 -4.26 8.50 22.90
C LYS A 53 -4.62 7.08 22.51
N ASP A 54 -5.92 6.79 22.39
CA ASP A 54 -6.43 5.49 22.03
C ASP A 54 -6.90 5.47 20.57
N PRO A 55 -6.29 4.65 19.69
CA PRO A 55 -6.70 4.54 18.30
C PRO A 55 -8.15 4.07 18.13
N HIS A 56 -8.65 3.23 19.04
CA HIS A 56 -10.05 2.79 18.99
C HIS A 56 -11.03 3.89 19.39
N ALA A 57 -10.64 4.76 20.33
CA ALA A 57 -11.43 5.95 20.65
C ALA A 57 -11.48 6.91 19.45
N LEU A 58 -10.37 7.09 18.73
CA LEU A 58 -10.35 7.86 17.47
C LEU A 58 -11.30 7.26 16.43
N ILE A 59 -11.23 5.94 16.21
CA ILE A 59 -12.11 5.22 15.27
C ILE A 59 -13.59 5.39 15.65
N GLY A 60 -13.93 5.26 16.94
CA GLY A 60 -15.30 5.36 17.45
C GLY A 60 -15.84 6.79 17.55
N ALA A 61 -15.02 7.81 17.36
CA ALA A 61 -15.40 9.21 17.55
C ALA A 61 -16.49 9.66 16.56
N LYS A 62 -17.52 10.37 17.06
CA LYS A 62 -18.65 10.85 16.25
C LYS A 62 -18.27 11.98 15.28
N ASP A 63 -17.15 12.64 15.53
CA ASP A 63 -16.60 13.70 14.71
C ASP A 63 -15.59 13.19 13.67
N VAL A 64 -15.43 11.87 13.53
CA VAL A 64 -14.60 11.20 12.51
C VAL A 64 -15.52 10.46 11.54
N ASP A 65 -15.42 10.78 10.25
CA ASP A 65 -16.17 10.11 9.17
C ASP A 65 -15.34 9.05 8.46
N ALA A 66 -14.04 9.29 8.35
CA ALA A 66 -13.10 8.39 7.69
C ALA A 66 -11.80 8.26 8.50
N VAL A 67 -11.14 7.12 8.36
CA VAL A 67 -9.88 6.81 9.04
C VAL A 67 -8.80 6.52 8.00
N ILE A 68 -7.64 7.13 8.17
CA ILE A 68 -6.42 6.79 7.42
C ILE A 68 -5.53 5.97 8.35
N VAL A 69 -5.15 4.76 7.91
CA VAL A 69 -4.26 3.85 8.64
C VAL A 69 -2.91 3.86 7.95
N THR A 70 -1.91 4.41 8.65
CA THR A 70 -0.52 4.56 8.21
C THR A 70 0.46 4.09 9.28
N THR A 71 0.02 3.15 10.07
CA THR A 71 0.80 2.52 11.14
C THR A 71 1.80 1.51 10.58
N TRP A 72 2.47 0.79 11.43
CA TRP A 72 3.23 -0.37 11.03
C TRP A 72 2.29 -1.45 10.45
N ASP A 73 2.67 -2.02 9.33
CA ASP A 73 1.89 -2.96 8.52
C ASP A 73 1.28 -4.14 9.31
N ARG A 74 1.96 -4.59 10.38
CA ARG A 74 1.45 -5.65 11.28
C ARG A 74 0.19 -5.27 12.05
N THR A 75 -0.11 -3.98 12.17
CA THR A 75 -1.28 -3.49 12.89
C THR A 75 -2.42 -3.03 11.97
N HIS A 76 -2.22 -3.09 10.65
CA HIS A 76 -3.22 -2.65 9.68
C HIS A 76 -4.53 -3.44 9.83
N GLU A 77 -4.46 -4.77 9.95
CA GLU A 77 -5.64 -5.63 10.09
C GLU A 77 -6.53 -5.19 11.25
N GLU A 78 -5.94 -4.98 12.43
CA GLU A 78 -6.65 -4.58 13.64
C GLU A 78 -7.44 -3.29 13.44
N PHE A 79 -6.77 -2.23 12.97
CA PHE A 79 -7.39 -0.92 12.83
C PHE A 79 -8.36 -0.84 11.67
N VAL A 80 -8.06 -1.51 10.55
CA VAL A 80 -8.94 -1.57 9.39
C VAL A 80 -10.25 -2.29 9.73
N VAL A 81 -10.16 -3.48 10.35
CA VAL A 81 -11.34 -4.24 10.78
C VAL A 81 -12.17 -3.46 11.80
N SER A 82 -11.51 -2.81 12.77
CA SER A 82 -12.17 -1.96 13.77
C SER A 82 -12.94 -0.81 13.11
N ALA A 83 -12.31 -0.11 12.16
CA ALA A 83 -12.93 1.02 11.46
C ALA A 83 -14.11 0.58 10.57
N ILE A 84 -13.98 -0.54 9.85
CA ILE A 84 -15.06 -1.12 9.04
C ILE A 84 -16.27 -1.46 9.95
N ARG A 85 -16.03 -2.12 11.09
CA ARG A 85 -17.08 -2.47 12.05
C ARG A 85 -17.75 -1.25 12.67
N ALA A 86 -17.00 -0.15 12.83
CA ALA A 86 -17.54 1.14 13.25
C ALA A 86 -18.28 1.90 12.12
N GLY A 87 -18.37 1.33 10.92
CA GLY A 87 -19.02 1.93 9.76
C GLY A 87 -18.27 3.13 9.17
N LYS A 88 -16.97 3.27 9.44
CA LYS A 88 -16.13 4.34 8.91
C LYS A 88 -15.58 3.99 7.53
N HIS A 89 -15.41 5.00 6.67
CA HIS A 89 -14.57 4.85 5.50
C HIS A 89 -13.12 4.70 5.90
N VAL A 90 -12.38 3.84 5.22
CA VAL A 90 -10.99 3.53 5.56
C VAL A 90 -10.10 3.69 4.34
N PHE A 91 -9.05 4.46 4.49
CA PHE A 91 -7.88 4.40 3.62
C PHE A 91 -6.77 3.70 4.39
N CYS A 92 -6.25 2.60 3.88
CA CYS A 92 -5.14 1.87 4.49
C CYS A 92 -3.92 1.92 3.58
N GLU A 93 -2.77 2.29 4.11
CA GLU A 93 -1.51 2.15 3.38
C GLU A 93 -1.21 0.67 3.07
N LYS A 94 -0.40 0.50 2.06
CA LYS A 94 0.08 -0.83 1.66
C LYS A 94 1.24 -1.30 2.58
N PRO A 95 1.42 -2.62 2.76
CA PRO A 95 0.51 -3.71 2.37
C PRO A 95 -0.74 -3.70 3.25
N LEU A 96 -1.85 -4.19 2.73
CA LEU A 96 -3.10 -4.24 3.51
C LEU A 96 -2.97 -5.10 4.77
N SER A 97 -2.24 -6.20 4.68
CA SER A 97 -1.80 -7.06 5.78
C SER A 97 -0.56 -7.84 5.34
N ASN A 98 0.27 -8.26 6.29
CA ASN A 98 1.43 -9.11 6.03
C ASN A 98 1.07 -10.57 5.75
N THR A 99 -0.18 -10.96 5.95
CA THR A 99 -0.64 -12.33 5.74
C THR A 99 -1.87 -12.40 4.85
N SER A 100 -1.97 -13.45 4.09
CA SER A 100 -3.18 -13.72 3.29
C SER A 100 -4.43 -13.92 4.17
N GLN A 101 -4.26 -14.43 5.40
CA GLN A 101 -5.37 -14.58 6.34
C GLN A 101 -5.85 -13.21 6.83
N GLY A 102 -4.94 -12.29 7.16
CA GLY A 102 -5.31 -10.93 7.55
C GLY A 102 -6.06 -10.19 6.44
N CYS A 103 -5.62 -10.33 5.18
CA CYS A 103 -6.36 -9.78 4.05
C CYS A 103 -7.78 -10.38 3.95
N ARG A 104 -7.93 -11.70 4.15
CA ARG A 104 -9.26 -12.34 4.17
C ARG A 104 -10.13 -11.85 5.31
N ASN A 105 -9.59 -11.73 6.51
CA ASN A 105 -10.34 -11.22 7.68
C ASN A 105 -10.89 -9.80 7.43
N ILE A 106 -10.08 -8.95 6.78
CA ILE A 106 -10.52 -7.60 6.39
C ILE A 106 -11.64 -7.66 5.35
N MET A 107 -11.47 -8.49 4.30
CA MET A 107 -12.50 -8.68 3.27
C MET A 107 -13.80 -9.21 3.86
N ASP A 108 -13.73 -10.19 4.75
CA ASP A 108 -14.91 -10.78 5.42
C ASP A 108 -15.63 -9.72 6.28
N ALA A 109 -14.88 -8.85 6.97
CA ALA A 109 -15.47 -7.75 7.73
C ALA A 109 -16.20 -6.75 6.81
N GLU A 110 -15.66 -6.43 5.65
CA GLU A 110 -16.28 -5.54 4.66
C GLU A 110 -17.54 -6.17 4.06
N ILE A 111 -17.48 -7.47 3.70
CA ILE A 111 -18.62 -8.22 3.17
C ILE A 111 -19.74 -8.29 4.23
N ALA A 112 -19.41 -8.62 5.48
CA ALA A 112 -20.38 -8.67 6.58
C ALA A 112 -21.04 -7.31 6.85
N GLY A 113 -20.31 -6.21 6.66
CA GLY A 113 -20.83 -4.85 6.77
C GLY A 113 -21.73 -4.41 5.61
N GLY A 114 -21.78 -5.16 4.50
CA GLY A 114 -22.62 -4.92 3.33
C GLY A 114 -22.28 -3.63 2.55
N LYS A 115 -21.13 -3.02 2.81
CA LYS A 115 -20.67 -1.77 2.17
C LYS A 115 -19.20 -1.85 1.85
N ARG A 116 -18.82 -1.29 0.70
CA ARG A 116 -17.41 -1.08 0.38
C ARG A 116 -16.92 0.18 1.08
N LEU A 117 -16.14 0.00 2.12
CA LEU A 117 -15.62 1.07 2.97
C LEU A 117 -14.12 1.25 2.85
N LEU A 118 -13.40 0.24 2.32
CA LEU A 118 -11.95 0.19 2.30
C LEU A 118 -11.36 0.59 0.94
N MET A 119 -10.34 1.42 1.00
CA MET A 119 -9.43 1.72 -0.10
C MET A 119 -8.00 1.46 0.35
N VAL A 120 -7.24 0.70 -0.44
CA VAL A 120 -5.82 0.45 -0.20
C VAL A 120 -4.97 1.44 -0.98
N GLY A 121 -3.90 1.93 -0.36
CA GLY A 121 -3.01 2.98 -0.88
C GLY A 121 -2.09 2.54 -2.02
N PHE A 122 -2.62 1.87 -3.05
CA PHE A 122 -1.87 1.53 -4.25
C PHE A 122 -1.76 2.74 -5.19
N MET A 123 -0.79 3.61 -4.93
CA MET A 123 -0.66 4.92 -5.56
C MET A 123 -0.46 4.87 -7.08
N ARG A 124 0.12 3.79 -7.64
CA ARG A 124 0.42 3.71 -9.07
C ARG A 124 -0.82 3.73 -9.96
N ARG A 125 -1.98 3.26 -9.47
CA ARG A 125 -3.26 3.36 -10.18
C ARG A 125 -3.72 4.80 -10.43
N TYR A 126 -3.13 5.77 -9.70
CA TYR A 126 -3.44 7.20 -9.81
C TYR A 126 -2.36 7.98 -10.57
N ASP A 127 -1.24 7.34 -10.88
CA ASP A 127 -0.19 7.94 -11.70
C ASP A 127 -0.66 8.15 -13.15
N LYS A 128 -0.25 9.28 -13.72
CA LYS A 128 -0.68 9.67 -15.07
C LYS A 128 -0.19 8.68 -16.14
N GLY A 129 1.05 8.19 -16.03
CA GLY A 129 1.64 7.26 -17.00
C GLY A 129 0.90 5.92 -17.00
N TYR A 130 0.70 5.33 -15.82
CA TYR A 130 -0.05 4.08 -15.70
C TYR A 130 -1.52 4.21 -16.15
N ARG A 131 -2.18 5.33 -15.86
CA ARG A 131 -3.54 5.59 -16.34
C ARG A 131 -3.61 5.74 -17.86
N GLN A 132 -2.63 6.37 -18.48
CA GLN A 132 -2.54 6.47 -19.94
C GLN A 132 -2.31 5.09 -20.58
N MET A 133 -1.41 4.28 -20.00
CA MET A 133 -1.17 2.89 -20.42
C MET A 133 -2.45 2.05 -20.31
N LYS A 134 -3.14 2.12 -19.17
CA LYS A 134 -4.44 1.45 -18.97
C LYS A 134 -5.46 1.83 -20.02
N ALA A 135 -5.63 3.12 -20.29
CA ALA A 135 -6.56 3.61 -21.29
C ALA A 135 -6.20 3.14 -22.71
N ALA A 136 -4.91 3.04 -23.05
CA ALA A 136 -4.46 2.52 -24.34
C ALA A 136 -4.76 1.02 -24.51
N ILE A 137 -4.56 0.23 -23.45
CA ILE A 137 -4.90 -1.19 -23.40
C ILE A 137 -6.42 -1.39 -23.56
N GLU A 138 -7.22 -0.68 -22.77
CA GLU A 138 -8.69 -0.76 -22.83
C GLU A 138 -9.27 -0.35 -24.18
N ALA A 139 -8.66 0.64 -24.81
CA ALA A 139 -9.05 1.06 -26.15
C ALA A 139 -8.58 0.10 -27.27
N GLN A 140 -7.83 -0.94 -26.92
CA GLN A 140 -7.26 -1.94 -27.85
C GLN A 140 -6.52 -1.32 -29.07
N LYS A 141 -5.92 -0.15 -28.89
CA LYS A 141 -5.25 0.59 -29.99
C LYS A 141 -4.09 -0.18 -30.63
N LEU A 142 -3.46 -1.06 -29.88
CA LEU A 142 -2.32 -1.88 -30.31
C LEU A 142 -2.63 -3.38 -30.23
N GLY A 143 -3.91 -3.75 -30.02
CA GLY A 143 -4.34 -5.12 -29.76
C GLY A 143 -4.28 -5.47 -28.28
N GLU A 144 -4.45 -6.76 -27.99
CA GLU A 144 -4.45 -7.28 -26.63
C GLU A 144 -3.01 -7.39 -26.06
N PRO A 145 -2.82 -7.17 -24.75
CA PRO A 145 -1.53 -7.40 -24.12
C PRO A 145 -1.22 -8.91 -24.11
N LEU A 146 -0.05 -9.29 -24.54
CA LEU A 146 0.40 -10.68 -24.59
C LEU A 146 1.46 -10.97 -23.53
N LEU A 147 2.32 -9.98 -23.27
CA LEU A 147 3.45 -10.04 -22.37
C LEU A 147 3.60 -8.72 -21.64
N VAL A 148 3.90 -8.78 -20.33
CA VAL A 148 4.25 -7.63 -19.51
C VAL A 148 5.59 -7.88 -18.83
N HIS A 149 6.50 -6.97 -19.02
CA HIS A 149 7.73 -6.87 -18.24
C HIS A 149 7.60 -5.78 -17.21
N ALA A 150 7.93 -6.06 -15.94
CA ALA A 150 8.03 -5.03 -14.92
C ALA A 150 9.27 -5.24 -14.07
N GLN A 151 9.94 -4.14 -13.75
CA GLN A 151 11.10 -4.17 -12.87
C GLN A 151 10.96 -3.16 -11.75
N HIS A 152 11.40 -3.56 -10.56
CA HIS A 152 11.45 -2.71 -9.38
C HIS A 152 12.81 -2.83 -8.72
N ARG A 153 13.63 -1.81 -8.87
CA ARG A 153 14.98 -1.76 -8.35
C ARG A 153 15.09 -0.67 -7.31
N ASN A 154 15.44 -1.04 -6.09
CA ASN A 154 15.69 -0.10 -5.01
C ASN A 154 17.19 0.12 -4.83
N ALA A 155 17.58 1.34 -4.51
CA ALA A 155 18.91 1.60 -3.99
C ALA A 155 19.11 0.81 -2.69
N ALA A 156 20.32 0.28 -2.48
CA ALA A 156 20.62 -0.48 -1.29
C ALA A 156 20.22 0.31 -0.03
N PRO A 157 19.36 -0.26 0.84
CA PRO A 157 18.98 0.40 2.07
C PRO A 157 20.23 0.60 2.95
N THR A 158 20.34 1.78 3.54
CA THR A 158 21.42 2.10 4.46
C THR A 158 20.94 1.85 5.89
N GLY A 159 21.55 0.86 6.57
CA GLY A 159 21.42 0.69 8.01
C GLY A 159 20.30 -0.22 8.52
N GLU A 160 19.40 -0.70 7.66
CA GLU A 160 18.34 -1.63 8.03
C GLU A 160 18.55 -3.00 7.39
N LYS A 161 18.35 -4.07 8.18
CA LYS A 161 18.32 -5.43 7.64
C LYS A 161 17.07 -5.60 6.77
N HIS A 162 17.28 -6.00 5.52
CA HIS A 162 16.19 -6.31 4.61
C HIS A 162 15.99 -7.82 4.52
N THR A 163 14.74 -8.26 4.49
CA THR A 163 14.40 -9.68 4.35
C THR A 163 13.65 -9.93 3.05
N THR A 164 13.63 -11.18 2.61
CA THR A 164 12.82 -11.60 1.45
C THR A 164 11.34 -11.26 1.62
N GLU A 165 10.79 -11.42 2.82
CA GLU A 165 9.42 -11.05 3.13
C GLU A 165 9.18 -9.53 2.94
N MET A 166 10.09 -8.70 3.43
CA MET A 166 10.02 -7.25 3.27
C MET A 166 10.11 -6.83 1.79
N SER A 167 10.92 -7.52 0.98
CA SER A 167 10.99 -7.23 -0.47
C SER A 167 9.68 -7.56 -1.18
N VAL A 168 8.98 -8.63 -0.77
CA VAL A 168 7.68 -9.00 -1.34
C VAL A 168 6.58 -8.05 -0.86
N ASN A 169 6.40 -7.92 0.46
CA ASN A 169 5.30 -7.14 1.05
C ASN A 169 5.49 -5.63 0.90
N GLY A 170 6.73 -5.15 0.90
CA GLY A 170 7.03 -3.72 0.82
C GLY A 170 7.19 -3.19 -0.61
N ALA A 171 7.71 -4.02 -1.53
CA ALA A 171 8.01 -3.61 -2.89
C ALA A 171 7.19 -4.36 -3.94
N LEU A 172 7.33 -5.68 -4.09
CA LEU A 172 6.62 -6.46 -5.12
C LEU A 172 5.10 -6.35 -5.06
N VAL A 173 4.53 -6.03 -3.91
CA VAL A 173 3.08 -5.78 -3.77
C VAL A 173 2.58 -4.71 -4.74
N HIS A 174 3.42 -3.74 -5.11
CA HIS A 174 3.09 -2.72 -6.09
C HIS A 174 3.02 -3.27 -7.51
N GLU A 175 3.94 -4.17 -7.87
CA GLU A 175 3.97 -4.82 -9.18
C GLU A 175 2.78 -5.76 -9.33
N PHE A 176 2.46 -6.56 -8.31
CA PHE A 176 1.28 -7.42 -8.32
C PHE A 176 -0.01 -6.62 -8.51
N ASP A 177 -0.13 -5.48 -7.83
CA ASP A 177 -1.31 -4.63 -7.95
C ASP A 177 -1.42 -4.00 -9.33
N ILE A 178 -0.34 -3.34 -9.78
CA ILE A 178 -0.40 -2.54 -11.01
C ILE A 178 -0.52 -3.39 -12.27
N THR A 179 0.20 -4.52 -12.36
CA THR A 179 0.13 -5.38 -13.55
C THR A 179 -1.23 -6.05 -13.64
N ARG A 180 -1.79 -6.56 -12.54
CA ARG A 180 -3.16 -7.08 -12.50
C ARG A 180 -4.20 -6.03 -12.94
N TRP A 181 -4.04 -4.80 -12.46
CA TRP A 181 -4.94 -3.69 -12.80
C TRP A 181 -4.80 -3.28 -14.28
N LEU A 182 -3.58 -3.22 -14.81
CA LEU A 182 -3.32 -2.86 -16.20
C LEU A 182 -3.99 -3.84 -17.17
N VAL A 183 -3.75 -5.14 -16.98
CA VAL A 183 -4.28 -6.18 -17.89
C VAL A 183 -5.74 -6.53 -17.62
N ASN A 184 -6.30 -6.11 -16.48
CA ASN A 184 -7.66 -6.39 -16.02
C ASN A 184 -7.99 -7.89 -16.02
N ASP A 185 -7.04 -8.71 -15.52
CA ASP A 185 -7.17 -10.16 -15.47
C ASP A 185 -6.60 -10.70 -14.16
N GLU A 186 -7.03 -11.89 -13.76
CA GLU A 186 -6.60 -12.54 -12.53
C GLU A 186 -5.42 -13.47 -12.76
N TYR A 187 -4.51 -13.53 -11.81
CA TYR A 187 -3.41 -14.50 -11.84
C TYR A 187 -3.93 -15.92 -11.63
N GLU A 188 -3.41 -16.84 -12.44
CA GLU A 188 -3.69 -18.27 -12.36
C GLU A 188 -2.52 -19.04 -11.75
N THR A 189 -1.29 -18.70 -12.18
CA THR A 189 -0.06 -19.35 -11.72
C THR A 189 1.00 -18.33 -11.35
N ALA A 190 1.87 -18.72 -10.42
CA ALA A 190 3.05 -17.96 -10.04
C ALA A 190 4.26 -18.90 -9.88
N GLN A 191 5.41 -18.48 -10.41
CA GLN A 191 6.69 -19.17 -10.24
C GLN A 191 7.74 -18.17 -9.77
N LEU A 192 8.42 -18.50 -8.68
CA LEU A 192 9.55 -17.72 -8.20
C LEU A 192 10.85 -18.30 -8.77
N ILE A 193 11.66 -17.43 -9.37
CA ILE A 193 13.02 -17.72 -9.81
C ILE A 193 13.97 -16.93 -8.91
N CYS A 194 14.91 -17.65 -8.29
CA CYS A 194 15.94 -17.07 -7.45
C CYS A 194 17.29 -17.18 -8.19
N PRO A 195 17.74 -16.12 -8.85
CA PRO A 195 19.06 -16.09 -9.47
C PRO A 195 20.18 -16.19 -8.40
N LYS A 196 21.42 -16.16 -8.84
CA LYS A 196 22.55 -16.03 -7.93
C LYS A 196 22.42 -14.71 -7.13
N SER A 197 22.36 -14.84 -5.80
CA SER A 197 22.25 -13.66 -4.92
C SER A 197 23.47 -12.76 -5.02
N THR A 198 23.24 -11.47 -4.89
CA THR A 198 24.30 -10.47 -4.74
C THR A 198 25.07 -10.70 -3.46
N LYS A 199 26.38 -10.44 -3.48
CA LYS A 199 27.24 -10.50 -2.28
C LYS A 199 26.91 -9.43 -1.24
N ASN A 200 26.11 -8.45 -1.62
CA ASN A 200 25.73 -7.31 -0.77
C ASN A 200 24.37 -7.51 -0.11
N ALA A 201 23.65 -8.60 -0.41
CA ALA A 201 22.39 -8.91 0.23
C ALA A 201 22.62 -9.35 1.68
N ASP A 202 21.71 -8.98 2.56
CA ASP A 202 21.61 -9.59 3.88
C ASP A 202 21.38 -11.09 3.73
N LYS A 203 21.83 -11.88 4.72
CA LYS A 203 21.73 -13.36 4.65
C LYS A 203 20.31 -13.89 4.56
N ASP A 204 19.32 -13.08 5.01
CA ASP A 204 17.90 -13.43 5.02
C ASP A 204 17.14 -12.83 3.82
N LEU A 205 17.89 -12.24 2.87
CA LEU A 205 17.37 -11.64 1.65
C LEU A 205 17.85 -12.42 0.41
N ILE A 206 16.92 -12.99 -0.32
CA ILE A 206 17.16 -13.47 -1.69
C ILE A 206 17.08 -12.26 -2.61
N ASP A 207 18.18 -11.90 -3.28
CA ASP A 207 18.26 -10.66 -4.06
C ASP A 207 19.27 -10.78 -5.22
N PRO A 208 18.87 -10.62 -6.47
CA PRO A 208 17.51 -10.30 -6.92
C PRO A 208 16.56 -11.50 -6.91
N GLN A 209 15.27 -11.22 -7.12
CA GLN A 209 14.24 -12.23 -7.37
C GLN A 209 13.52 -11.91 -8.68
N MET A 210 13.01 -12.95 -9.32
CA MET A 210 12.12 -12.82 -10.48
C MET A 210 10.87 -13.65 -10.22
N VAL A 211 9.70 -13.07 -10.45
CA VAL A 211 8.41 -13.76 -10.38
C VAL A 211 7.82 -13.83 -11.77
N ILE A 212 7.49 -15.03 -12.23
CA ILE A 212 6.78 -15.27 -13.48
C ILE A 212 5.33 -15.60 -13.12
N LEU A 213 4.41 -14.81 -13.70
CA LEU A 213 2.97 -14.96 -13.52
C LEU A 213 2.34 -15.29 -14.85
N ARG A 214 1.25 -16.06 -14.80
CA ARG A 214 0.35 -16.25 -15.92
C ARG A 214 -1.06 -15.91 -15.46
N THR A 215 -1.78 -15.14 -16.27
CA THR A 215 -3.17 -14.81 -16.00
C THR A 215 -4.11 -15.88 -16.54
N LYS A 216 -5.38 -15.81 -16.16
CA LYS A 216 -6.42 -16.74 -16.62
C LYS A 216 -6.63 -16.71 -18.14
N SER A 217 -6.51 -15.54 -18.78
CA SER A 217 -6.58 -15.40 -20.23
C SER A 217 -5.30 -15.82 -20.95
N GLY A 218 -4.21 -16.09 -20.21
CA GLY A 218 -2.94 -16.56 -20.76
C GLY A 218 -1.88 -15.47 -20.95
N ILE A 219 -2.12 -14.23 -20.50
CA ILE A 219 -1.10 -13.18 -20.51
C ILE A 219 0.07 -13.59 -19.62
N HIS A 220 1.28 -13.44 -20.13
CA HIS A 220 2.51 -13.73 -19.39
C HIS A 220 3.07 -12.46 -18.78
N ILE A 221 3.45 -12.51 -17.49
CA ILE A 221 3.96 -11.35 -16.76
C ILE A 221 5.23 -11.79 -16.03
N ASP A 222 6.32 -11.08 -16.22
CA ASP A 222 7.52 -11.26 -15.41
C ASP A 222 7.84 -9.99 -14.62
N LEU A 223 8.17 -10.21 -13.35
CA LEU A 223 8.44 -9.16 -12.37
C LEU A 223 9.84 -9.36 -11.82
N GLU A 224 10.72 -8.38 -12.02
CA GLU A 224 12.04 -8.33 -11.38
C GLU A 224 11.96 -7.48 -10.12
N ILE A 225 12.50 -7.99 -9.02
CA ILE A 225 12.77 -7.19 -7.80
C ILE A 225 14.24 -7.28 -7.43
N TYR A 226 14.87 -6.12 -7.22
CA TYR A 226 16.26 -6.00 -6.83
C TYR A 226 16.43 -4.91 -5.76
N MET A 227 16.61 -5.32 -4.51
CA MET A 227 16.65 -4.41 -3.35
C MET A 227 18.02 -3.75 -3.14
N ASN A 228 19.11 -4.39 -3.59
CA ASN A 228 20.48 -3.87 -3.46
C ASN A 228 21.06 -3.37 -4.78
N CYS A 229 20.25 -2.69 -5.57
CA CYS A 229 20.67 -2.12 -6.84
C CYS A 229 21.63 -0.95 -6.63
N ARG A 230 22.90 -1.16 -6.98
CA ARG A 230 23.99 -0.19 -6.73
C ARG A 230 23.93 1.06 -7.60
N TYR A 231 23.24 1.02 -8.71
CA TYR A 231 23.09 2.17 -9.59
C TYR A 231 21.82 3.00 -9.34
N GLY A 232 21.04 2.65 -8.32
CA GLY A 232 19.96 3.49 -7.84
C GLY A 232 18.58 2.89 -7.95
N TYR A 233 17.59 3.76 -7.74
CA TYR A 233 16.15 3.43 -7.81
C TYR A 233 15.70 3.48 -9.27
N ASP A 234 15.02 2.41 -9.73
CA ASP A 234 14.51 2.30 -11.09
C ASP A 234 13.22 1.45 -11.09
N ILE A 235 12.16 1.99 -11.63
CA ILE A 235 10.88 1.29 -11.81
C ILE A 235 10.44 1.43 -13.27
N GLN A 236 10.23 0.31 -13.92
CA GLN A 236 9.78 0.23 -15.30
C GLN A 236 8.62 -0.75 -15.43
#